data_5fe9eccdf37aeb28022740a20571c504
#
_entry.id   5fe9eccdf37aeb28022740a20571c504
#
_cell.length_a   1.000
_cell.length_b   1.000
_cell.length_c   1.000
_cell.angle_alpha   90.00
_cell.angle_beta   90.00
_cell.angle_gamma   90.00
#
_symmetry.space_group_name_H-M   'P 1'
#
loop_
_entity.id
_entity.type
_entity.pdbx_description
1 polymer ?
#
loop_
_entity_poly.entity_id
_entity_poly.type
_entity_poly.pdbx_seq_one_letter_code
_entity_poly.pdbx_strand_id
1 'polypeptide(L)'
;MTQPEVLLGVAGWSYEDWKDVVYPRGCKDTLRAVAQRVDLVEVNTTFYHPPVARNCASWVRRTEDLGTRFSAKLPQEFTHHGSTDAALVAATRDGFAPLAESGRLCALLAQTNWQVQATDRTVERLAWLQDCFGDLAQLVVEVRHRSWNAAAVLERLRALGIAVAALDYPGTVGGFSVDVTHCNGASGTAYFRLHGRNRDAWFRQGAGRDEVYHWEYPPDEVRQLEQRIERIAADAKRLLVVANNHFHGNAMKVVEQLLSWYRARTAGTSGVQAP
;
A
#
# COMPACT_ATOMS: atom_id res chain seq x y z
N MET A 1 15.33 -9.94 19.09
CA MET A 1 14.15 -9.77 18.20
C MET A 1 14.69 -9.69 16.78
N THR A 2 14.13 -10.40 15.83
CA THR A 2 14.52 -10.32 14.41
C THR A 2 14.19 -8.92 13.87
N GLN A 3 15.10 -8.34 13.09
CA GLN A 3 14.86 -7.05 12.44
C GLN A 3 13.63 -7.13 11.53
N PRO A 4 12.73 -6.14 11.54
CA PRO A 4 11.55 -6.14 10.67
C PRO A 4 11.95 -6.11 9.20
N GLU A 5 11.20 -6.81 8.36
CA GLU A 5 11.32 -6.70 6.91
C GLU A 5 10.62 -5.42 6.45
N VAL A 6 11.35 -4.45 5.90
CA VAL A 6 10.77 -3.23 5.33
C VAL A 6 10.89 -3.29 3.82
N LEU A 7 9.74 -3.25 3.13
CA LEU A 7 9.63 -3.28 1.68
C LEU A 7 9.10 -1.92 1.20
N LEU A 8 9.88 -1.27 0.35
CA LEU A 8 9.56 0.05 -0.18
C LEU A 8 9.18 -0.06 -1.66
N GLY A 9 8.08 0.57 -2.03
CA GLY A 9 7.58 0.46 -3.39
C GLY A 9 6.58 1.53 -3.79
N VAL A 10 6.00 1.36 -4.96
CA VAL A 10 5.12 2.34 -5.61
C VAL A 10 3.77 1.74 -5.98
N ALA A 11 2.76 2.58 -6.06
CA ALA A 11 1.43 2.23 -6.53
C ALA A 11 1.36 2.36 -8.06
N GLY A 12 1.24 1.22 -8.75
CA GLY A 12 1.24 1.15 -10.21
C GLY A 12 2.63 1.25 -10.83
N TRP A 13 2.69 1.05 -12.16
CA TRP A 13 3.96 1.02 -12.92
C TRP A 13 3.83 1.50 -14.37
N SER A 14 2.64 1.88 -14.82
CA SER A 14 2.41 2.27 -16.20
C SER A 14 1.64 3.58 -16.24
N TYR A 15 2.37 4.67 -16.24
CA TYR A 15 1.86 6.04 -16.32
C TYR A 15 2.44 6.74 -17.54
N GLU A 16 1.64 7.56 -18.20
CA GLU A 16 2.08 8.29 -19.40
C GLU A 16 3.17 9.31 -19.08
N ASP A 17 3.03 10.00 -17.97
CA ASP A 17 3.95 11.01 -17.44
C ASP A 17 5.24 10.42 -16.84
N TRP A 18 5.36 9.08 -16.78
CA TRP A 18 6.58 8.39 -16.35
C TRP A 18 7.54 8.12 -17.52
N LYS A 19 7.09 8.27 -18.77
CA LYS A 19 7.93 8.15 -19.96
C LYS A 19 9.00 9.23 -19.97
N ASP A 20 10.23 8.84 -20.21
CA ASP A 20 11.47 9.67 -20.16
C ASP A 20 11.78 10.24 -18.76
N VAL A 21 11.01 9.89 -17.73
CA VAL A 21 11.26 10.26 -16.33
C VAL A 21 11.66 9.03 -15.51
N VAL A 22 10.83 7.99 -15.53
CA VAL A 22 11.06 6.73 -14.78
C VAL A 22 11.65 5.65 -15.69
N TYR A 23 11.19 5.58 -16.93
CA TYR A 23 11.68 4.64 -17.96
C TYR A 23 11.62 5.30 -19.35
N PRO A 24 12.44 4.81 -20.32
CA PRO A 24 12.43 5.35 -21.68
C PRO A 24 11.06 5.25 -22.35
N ARG A 25 10.71 6.21 -23.21
CA ARG A 25 9.43 6.25 -23.94
C ARG A 25 9.13 4.96 -24.72
N GLY A 26 10.12 4.26 -25.20
CA GLY A 26 9.99 2.98 -25.92
C GLY A 26 10.00 1.74 -25.01
N CYS A 27 9.94 1.89 -23.68
CA CYS A 27 10.00 0.78 -22.74
C CYS A 27 8.83 -0.19 -22.97
N LYS A 28 9.14 -1.44 -23.35
CA LYS A 28 8.15 -2.48 -23.61
C LYS A 28 7.67 -3.18 -22.33
N ASP A 29 8.47 -3.15 -21.28
CA ASP A 29 8.19 -3.79 -20.00
C ASP A 29 8.35 -2.79 -18.85
N THR A 30 7.34 -1.93 -18.66
CA THR A 30 7.32 -0.91 -17.61
C THR A 30 7.24 -1.52 -16.21
N LEU A 31 6.60 -2.71 -16.03
CA LEU A 31 6.61 -3.39 -14.75
C LEU A 31 8.02 -3.79 -14.36
N ARG A 32 8.76 -4.44 -15.27
CA ARG A 32 10.13 -4.85 -14.99
C ARG A 32 11.06 -3.65 -14.74
N ALA A 33 10.91 -2.58 -15.53
CA ALA A 33 11.69 -1.36 -15.34
C ALA A 33 11.48 -0.73 -13.95
N VAL A 34 10.26 -0.74 -13.43
CA VAL A 34 9.96 -0.28 -12.07
C VAL A 34 10.45 -1.28 -11.03
N ALA A 35 10.17 -2.56 -11.22
CA ALA A 35 10.50 -3.63 -10.28
C ALA A 35 12.03 -3.79 -10.02
N GLN A 36 12.88 -3.40 -10.97
CA GLN A 36 14.34 -3.35 -10.79
C GLN A 36 14.80 -2.29 -9.79
N ARG A 37 13.96 -1.33 -9.45
CA ARG A 37 14.28 -0.14 -8.65
C ARG A 37 13.59 -0.13 -7.28
N VAL A 38 12.63 -1.03 -7.06
CA VAL A 38 11.80 -1.08 -5.83
C VAL A 38 11.66 -2.52 -5.33
N ASP A 39 11.34 -2.70 -4.05
CA ASP A 39 11.11 -4.02 -3.45
C ASP A 39 9.65 -4.50 -3.67
N LEU A 40 8.71 -3.55 -3.80
CA LEU A 40 7.27 -3.78 -3.78
C LEU A 40 6.55 -2.99 -4.88
N VAL A 41 5.55 -3.60 -5.49
CA VAL A 41 4.64 -2.92 -6.43
C VAL A 41 3.18 -3.14 -5.98
N GLU A 42 2.43 -2.07 -5.78
CA GLU A 42 0.99 -2.13 -5.53
C GLU A 42 0.21 -2.16 -6.84
N VAL A 43 -0.60 -3.19 -7.02
CA VAL A 43 -1.46 -3.35 -8.19
C VAL A 43 -2.74 -2.52 -8.01
N ASN A 44 -2.89 -1.44 -8.80
CA ASN A 44 -4.04 -0.54 -8.73
C ASN A 44 -5.18 -0.93 -9.67
N THR A 45 -4.89 -1.61 -10.79
CA THR A 45 -5.87 -1.91 -11.83
C THR A 45 -6.99 -2.83 -11.33
N THR A 46 -6.70 -3.65 -10.34
CA THR A 46 -7.67 -4.58 -9.72
C THR A 46 -8.76 -3.88 -8.90
N PHE A 47 -8.59 -2.58 -8.63
CA PHE A 47 -9.64 -1.76 -8.05
C PHE A 47 -10.81 -1.52 -9.00
N TYR A 48 -10.52 -1.33 -10.30
CA TYR A 48 -11.52 -1.01 -11.32
C TYR A 48 -12.11 -2.27 -11.99
N HIS A 49 -11.34 -3.35 -12.01
CA HIS A 49 -11.73 -4.61 -12.64
C HIS A 49 -11.22 -5.78 -11.80
N PRO A 50 -11.97 -6.85 -11.63
CA PRO A 50 -11.50 -8.05 -10.95
C PRO A 50 -10.15 -8.52 -11.54
N PRO A 51 -9.24 -9.06 -10.71
CA PRO A 51 -7.96 -9.58 -11.19
C PRO A 51 -8.16 -10.70 -12.20
N VAL A 52 -7.23 -10.82 -13.13
CA VAL A 52 -7.22 -11.90 -14.14
C VAL A 52 -5.99 -12.77 -13.90
N ALA A 53 -6.17 -14.05 -13.66
CA ALA A 53 -5.12 -14.99 -13.30
C ALA A 53 -3.92 -14.97 -14.27
N ARG A 54 -4.16 -14.93 -15.60
CA ARG A 54 -3.09 -14.83 -16.60
C ARG A 54 -2.21 -13.58 -16.43
N ASN A 55 -2.80 -12.45 -16.00
CA ASN A 55 -2.07 -11.21 -15.76
C ASN A 55 -1.21 -11.35 -14.51
N CYS A 56 -1.78 -11.86 -13.42
CA CYS A 56 -1.06 -12.12 -12.17
C CYS A 56 0.11 -13.09 -12.39
N ALA A 57 -0.11 -14.19 -13.09
CA ALA A 57 0.96 -15.12 -13.48
C ALA A 57 2.03 -14.46 -14.37
N SER A 58 1.64 -13.56 -15.28
CA SER A 58 2.59 -12.79 -16.08
C SER A 58 3.45 -11.86 -15.24
N TRP A 59 2.87 -11.17 -14.24
CA TRP A 59 3.63 -10.29 -13.34
C TRP A 59 4.66 -11.08 -12.53
N VAL A 60 4.27 -12.24 -12.01
CA VAL A 60 5.19 -13.17 -11.30
C VAL A 60 6.37 -13.55 -12.19
N ARG A 61 6.12 -14.06 -13.41
CA ARG A 61 7.18 -14.47 -14.33
C ARG A 61 8.11 -13.35 -14.72
N ARG A 62 7.57 -12.15 -15.05
CA ARG A 62 8.35 -10.99 -15.51
C ARG A 62 9.28 -10.41 -14.44
N THR A 63 9.04 -10.74 -13.18
CA THR A 63 9.82 -10.23 -12.04
C THR A 63 10.40 -11.36 -11.18
N GLU A 64 10.50 -12.57 -11.73
CA GLU A 64 10.90 -13.76 -10.97
C GLU A 64 12.32 -13.64 -10.40
N ASP A 65 13.26 -13.21 -11.21
CA ASP A 65 14.67 -12.99 -10.86
C ASP A 65 14.91 -11.79 -9.95
N LEU A 66 13.92 -10.87 -9.84
CA LEU A 66 14.01 -9.67 -9.02
C LEU A 66 13.50 -9.87 -7.59
N GLY A 67 12.77 -10.95 -7.31
CA GLY A 67 12.17 -11.18 -6.00
C GLY A 67 11.07 -10.18 -5.62
N THR A 68 10.56 -9.41 -6.57
CA THR A 68 9.55 -8.36 -6.36
C THR A 68 8.34 -8.86 -5.60
N ARG A 69 7.94 -8.14 -4.57
CA ARG A 69 6.70 -8.39 -3.82
C ARG A 69 5.56 -7.56 -4.39
N PHE A 70 4.34 -8.01 -4.12
CA PHE A 70 3.14 -7.34 -4.58
C PHE A 70 2.18 -7.08 -3.41
N SER A 71 1.50 -5.95 -3.47
CA SER A 71 0.20 -5.76 -2.85
C SER A 71 -0.82 -5.44 -3.93
N ALA A 72 -2.10 -5.64 -3.67
CA ALA A 72 -3.12 -5.38 -4.67
C ALA A 72 -4.37 -4.79 -4.02
N LYS A 73 -5.05 -3.88 -4.72
CA LYS A 73 -6.34 -3.37 -4.27
C LYS A 73 -7.44 -4.40 -4.53
N LEU A 74 -8.32 -4.58 -3.54
CA LEU A 74 -9.58 -5.26 -3.77
C LEU A 74 -10.47 -4.45 -4.71
N PRO A 75 -11.30 -5.10 -5.54
CA PRO A 75 -12.28 -4.45 -6.42
C PRO A 75 -13.19 -3.47 -5.66
N GLN A 76 -13.49 -2.33 -6.28
CA GLN A 76 -14.38 -1.31 -5.71
C GLN A 76 -15.81 -1.81 -5.47
N GLU A 77 -16.23 -2.85 -6.17
CA GLU A 77 -17.51 -3.54 -5.95
C GLU A 77 -17.66 -3.98 -4.50
N PHE A 78 -16.58 -4.43 -3.88
CA PHE A 78 -16.57 -4.82 -2.46
C PHE A 78 -16.46 -3.61 -1.53
N THR A 79 -15.58 -2.67 -1.83
CA THR A 79 -15.18 -1.61 -0.90
C THR A 79 -16.03 -0.35 -1.00
N HIS A 80 -16.60 -0.07 -2.18
CA HIS A 80 -17.41 1.12 -2.46
C HIS A 80 -18.88 0.80 -2.70
N HIS A 81 -19.17 -0.27 -3.45
CA HIS A 81 -20.55 -0.63 -3.82
C HIS A 81 -21.17 -1.66 -2.86
N GLY A 82 -20.37 -2.22 -1.96
CA GLY A 82 -20.87 -3.14 -0.93
C GLY A 82 -21.35 -4.50 -1.46
N SER A 83 -20.88 -4.94 -2.63
CA SER A 83 -21.23 -6.26 -3.18
C SER A 83 -20.84 -7.40 -2.26
N THR A 84 -21.71 -8.41 -2.16
CA THR A 84 -21.46 -9.70 -1.50
C THR A 84 -21.62 -10.87 -2.47
N ASP A 85 -21.57 -10.59 -3.77
CA ASP A 85 -21.73 -11.58 -4.83
C ASP A 85 -20.66 -12.68 -4.73
N ALA A 86 -21.11 -13.91 -4.48
CA ALA A 86 -20.24 -15.07 -4.33
C ALA A 86 -19.46 -15.40 -5.62
N ALA A 87 -20.04 -15.14 -6.82
CA ALA A 87 -19.36 -15.36 -8.08
C ALA A 87 -18.21 -14.34 -8.25
N LEU A 88 -18.42 -13.09 -7.84
CA LEU A 88 -17.39 -12.08 -7.86
C LEU A 88 -16.26 -12.38 -6.85
N VAL A 89 -16.61 -12.91 -5.67
CA VAL A 89 -15.62 -13.37 -4.67
C VAL A 89 -14.77 -14.48 -5.28
N ALA A 90 -15.39 -15.53 -5.86
CA ALA A 90 -14.68 -16.63 -6.47
C ALA A 90 -13.76 -16.16 -7.61
N ALA A 91 -14.27 -15.35 -8.53
CA ALA A 91 -13.48 -14.80 -9.64
C ALA A 91 -12.30 -13.94 -9.16
N THR A 92 -12.47 -13.17 -8.07
CA THR A 92 -11.40 -12.37 -7.49
C THR A 92 -10.33 -13.25 -6.84
N ARG A 93 -10.72 -14.30 -6.12
CA ARG A 93 -9.80 -15.27 -5.54
C ARG A 93 -9.00 -15.99 -6.61
N ASP A 94 -9.67 -16.54 -7.62
CA ASP A 94 -9.05 -17.23 -8.76
C ASP A 94 -8.07 -16.30 -9.51
N GLY A 95 -8.46 -15.04 -9.65
CA GLY A 95 -7.62 -14.02 -10.27
C GLY A 95 -6.32 -13.73 -9.52
N PHE A 96 -6.37 -13.69 -8.18
CA PHE A 96 -5.17 -13.48 -7.34
C PHE A 96 -4.39 -14.76 -7.05
N ALA A 97 -4.93 -15.95 -7.29
CA ALA A 97 -4.30 -17.22 -6.95
C ALA A 97 -2.83 -17.33 -7.41
N PRO A 98 -2.43 -16.96 -8.65
CA PRO A 98 -1.03 -17.06 -9.06
C PRO A 98 -0.08 -16.17 -8.26
N LEU A 99 -0.52 -15.00 -7.79
CA LEU A 99 0.28 -14.13 -6.92
C LEU A 99 0.38 -14.71 -5.50
N ALA A 100 -0.71 -15.24 -4.96
CA ALA A 100 -0.75 -15.85 -3.63
C ALA A 100 0.10 -17.12 -3.58
N GLU A 101 -0.09 -18.04 -4.53
CA GLU A 101 0.64 -19.30 -4.65
C GLU A 101 2.15 -19.10 -4.84
N SER A 102 2.55 -18.02 -5.53
CA SER A 102 3.98 -17.66 -5.65
C SER A 102 4.61 -17.17 -4.34
N GLY A 103 3.82 -16.96 -3.29
CA GLY A 103 4.26 -16.36 -2.03
C GLY A 103 4.66 -14.87 -2.13
N ARG A 104 4.31 -14.20 -3.24
CA ARG A 104 4.70 -12.80 -3.49
C ARG A 104 3.60 -11.79 -3.18
N LEU A 105 2.35 -12.22 -3.01
CA LEU A 105 1.27 -11.35 -2.57
C LEU A 105 1.38 -11.11 -1.06
N CYS A 106 1.78 -9.90 -0.66
CA CYS A 106 1.99 -9.56 0.74
C CYS A 106 0.74 -9.00 1.41
N ALA A 107 -0.08 -8.27 0.65
CA ALA A 107 -1.29 -7.64 1.20
C ALA A 107 -2.36 -7.45 0.13
N LEU A 108 -3.63 -7.49 0.59
CA LEU A 108 -4.81 -7.04 -0.15
C LEU A 108 -5.36 -5.79 0.51
N LEU A 109 -5.44 -4.69 -0.26
CA LEU A 109 -5.85 -3.38 0.23
C LEU A 109 -7.33 -3.13 -0.03
N ALA A 110 -8.12 -3.06 1.03
CA ALA A 110 -9.49 -2.58 1.02
C ALA A 110 -9.51 -1.06 1.26
N GLN A 111 -9.42 -0.27 0.21
CA GLN A 111 -9.52 1.19 0.32
C GLN A 111 -11.00 1.60 0.37
N THR A 112 -11.41 2.32 1.43
CA THR A 112 -12.77 2.81 1.58
C THR A 112 -12.92 4.25 1.09
N ASN A 113 -14.17 4.64 0.78
CA ASN A 113 -14.50 6.03 0.52
C ASN A 113 -14.31 6.88 1.79
N TRP A 114 -13.98 8.17 1.64
CA TRP A 114 -13.74 9.11 2.75
C TRP A 114 -14.96 9.32 3.66
N GLN A 115 -16.18 9.08 3.17
CA GLN A 115 -17.43 9.18 3.93
C GLN A 115 -17.72 7.97 4.82
N VAL A 116 -17.03 6.85 4.60
CA VAL A 116 -17.28 5.62 5.34
C VAL A 116 -16.85 5.78 6.79
N GLN A 117 -17.83 5.71 7.69
CA GLN A 117 -17.61 5.80 9.13
C GLN A 117 -17.42 4.43 9.77
N ALA A 118 -16.74 4.40 10.91
CA ALA A 118 -16.62 3.20 11.75
C ALA A 118 -17.94 2.96 12.49
N THR A 119 -18.81 2.15 11.89
CA THR A 119 -20.04 1.64 12.48
C THR A 119 -19.94 0.12 12.62
N ASP A 120 -20.80 -0.49 13.42
CA ASP A 120 -20.84 -1.96 13.52
C ASP A 120 -20.99 -2.61 12.14
N ARG A 121 -21.92 -2.11 11.33
CA ARG A 121 -22.13 -2.59 9.95
C ARG A 121 -20.86 -2.52 9.08
N THR A 122 -20.10 -1.43 9.18
CA THR A 122 -18.86 -1.29 8.39
C THR A 122 -17.76 -2.21 8.91
N VAL A 123 -17.66 -2.41 10.23
CA VAL A 123 -16.70 -3.36 10.80
C VAL A 123 -17.08 -4.81 10.46
N GLU A 124 -18.36 -5.18 10.52
CA GLU A 124 -18.87 -6.49 10.06
C GLU A 124 -18.56 -6.71 8.57
N ARG A 125 -18.68 -5.66 7.76
CA ARG A 125 -18.29 -5.72 6.35
C ARG A 125 -16.80 -6.01 6.16
N LEU A 126 -15.95 -5.40 6.97
CA LEU A 126 -14.51 -5.66 6.92
C LEU A 126 -14.18 -7.08 7.42
N ALA A 127 -14.89 -7.57 8.45
CA ALA A 127 -14.79 -8.96 8.90
C ALA A 127 -15.13 -9.95 7.78
N TRP A 128 -16.24 -9.69 7.06
CA TRP A 128 -16.61 -10.49 5.90
C TRP A 128 -15.54 -10.47 4.79
N LEU A 129 -14.92 -9.34 4.52
CA LEU A 129 -13.78 -9.28 3.57
C LEU A 129 -12.57 -10.08 4.07
N GLN A 130 -12.30 -10.05 5.38
CA GLN A 130 -11.26 -10.86 5.99
C GLN A 130 -11.54 -12.36 5.80
N ASP A 131 -12.79 -12.79 6.02
CA ASP A 131 -13.20 -14.19 5.81
C ASP A 131 -13.08 -14.60 4.33
N CYS A 132 -13.38 -13.68 3.40
CA CYS A 132 -13.30 -13.97 1.96
C CYS A 132 -11.87 -14.01 1.40
N PHE A 133 -10.93 -13.21 1.94
CA PHE A 133 -9.64 -12.95 1.28
C PHE A 133 -8.43 -13.01 2.20
N GLY A 134 -8.61 -13.10 3.50
CA GLY A 134 -7.51 -13.04 4.48
C GLY A 134 -6.55 -14.23 4.45
N ASP A 135 -6.95 -15.34 3.84
CA ASP A 135 -6.12 -16.52 3.61
C ASP A 135 -5.18 -16.36 2.39
N LEU A 136 -5.51 -15.48 1.45
CA LEU A 136 -4.67 -15.20 0.28
C LEU A 136 -3.47 -14.31 0.64
N ALA A 137 -3.70 -13.29 1.47
CA ALA A 137 -2.69 -12.36 1.96
C ALA A 137 -3.26 -11.51 3.11
N GLN A 138 -2.40 -10.74 3.80
CA GLN A 138 -2.85 -9.83 4.85
C GLN A 138 -3.88 -8.83 4.31
N LEU A 139 -5.10 -8.86 4.86
CA LEU A 139 -6.07 -7.81 4.58
C LEU A 139 -5.66 -6.53 5.29
N VAL A 140 -5.57 -5.45 4.52
CA VAL A 140 -5.26 -4.09 4.98
C VAL A 140 -6.44 -3.20 4.63
N VAL A 141 -6.93 -2.40 5.57
CA VAL A 141 -7.93 -1.39 5.27
C VAL A 141 -7.31 0.02 5.27
N GLU A 142 -7.62 0.78 4.24
CA GLU A 142 -7.35 2.21 4.19
C GLU A 142 -8.64 2.97 4.45
N VAL A 143 -8.66 3.71 5.55
CA VAL A 143 -9.81 4.50 6.02
C VAL A 143 -9.48 5.99 6.02
N ARG A 144 -10.47 6.86 5.91
CA ARG A 144 -10.28 8.31 5.79
C ARG A 144 -11.06 9.13 6.81
N HIS A 145 -12.16 8.62 7.36
CA HIS A 145 -13.00 9.35 8.29
C HIS A 145 -12.47 9.29 9.73
N ARG A 146 -12.64 10.38 10.48
CA ARG A 146 -12.15 10.50 11.88
C ARG A 146 -12.68 9.44 12.85
N SER A 147 -13.86 8.86 12.57
CA SER A 147 -14.45 7.83 13.47
C SER A 147 -13.58 6.59 13.62
N TRP A 148 -12.67 6.35 12.67
CA TRP A 148 -11.71 5.25 12.71
C TRP A 148 -10.52 5.51 13.65
N ASN A 149 -10.38 6.74 14.20
CA ASN A 149 -9.32 7.07 15.17
C ASN A 149 -9.56 6.50 16.56
N ALA A 150 -10.77 5.99 16.85
CA ALA A 150 -11.11 5.47 18.17
C ALA A 150 -10.32 4.19 18.48
N ALA A 151 -9.65 4.16 19.62
CA ALA A 151 -8.81 3.02 20.03
C ALA A 151 -9.59 1.69 20.06
N ALA A 152 -10.85 1.73 20.54
CA ALA A 152 -11.71 0.55 20.56
C ALA A 152 -12.02 -0.01 19.16
N VAL A 153 -12.11 0.86 18.13
CA VAL A 153 -12.30 0.44 16.74
C VAL A 153 -11.04 -0.22 16.21
N LEU A 154 -9.88 0.39 16.44
CA LEU A 154 -8.59 -0.18 16.02
C LEU A 154 -8.32 -1.53 16.70
N GLU A 155 -8.66 -1.65 17.99
CA GLU A 155 -8.54 -2.91 18.74
C GLU A 155 -9.45 -4.00 18.17
N ARG A 156 -10.69 -3.64 17.80
CA ARG A 156 -11.63 -4.56 17.15
C ARG A 156 -11.12 -5.05 15.80
N LEU A 157 -10.53 -4.18 14.98
CA LEU A 157 -9.93 -4.58 13.70
C LEU A 157 -8.71 -5.47 13.90
N ARG A 158 -7.88 -5.17 14.91
CA ARG A 158 -6.74 -6.03 15.30
C ARG A 158 -7.22 -7.42 15.71
N ALA A 159 -8.26 -7.52 16.52
CA ALA A 159 -8.83 -8.80 16.94
C ALA A 159 -9.36 -9.62 15.76
N LEU A 160 -9.83 -8.96 14.69
CA LEU A 160 -10.23 -9.59 13.44
C LEU A 160 -9.03 -9.94 12.52
N GLY A 161 -7.80 -9.64 12.93
CA GLY A 161 -6.61 -9.87 12.13
C GLY A 161 -6.41 -8.89 10.96
N ILE A 162 -7.17 -7.79 10.93
CA ILE A 162 -7.14 -6.78 9.87
C ILE A 162 -6.13 -5.70 10.21
N ALA A 163 -5.23 -5.39 9.28
CA ALA A 163 -4.33 -4.24 9.41
C ALA A 163 -5.02 -2.95 8.99
N VAL A 164 -4.65 -1.84 9.65
CA VAL A 164 -5.08 -0.49 9.23
C VAL A 164 -3.87 0.25 8.69
N ALA A 165 -3.98 0.77 7.47
CA ALA A 165 -2.90 1.50 6.84
C ALA A 165 -2.63 2.84 7.54
N ALA A 166 -1.36 3.08 7.88
CA ALA A 166 -0.89 4.43 8.18
C ALA A 166 -0.87 5.26 6.90
N LEU A 167 -1.15 6.54 7.01
CA LEU A 167 -1.24 7.44 5.85
C LEU A 167 -0.35 8.66 6.03
N ASP A 168 0.32 9.06 4.95
CA ASP A 168 0.89 10.38 4.80
C ASP A 168 0.12 11.13 3.72
N TYR A 169 -0.65 12.13 4.14
CA TYR A 169 -1.52 12.95 3.28
C TYR A 169 -1.79 14.30 3.98
N PRO A 170 -2.34 15.29 3.30
CA PRO A 170 -2.71 16.55 3.96
C PRO A 170 -3.84 16.30 4.96
N GLY A 171 -3.50 16.09 6.22
CA GLY A 171 -4.47 15.81 7.29
C GLY A 171 -5.59 16.83 7.37
N THR A 172 -6.80 16.41 7.72
CA THR A 172 -7.98 17.26 7.90
C THR A 172 -8.54 17.16 9.30
N VAL A 173 -9.23 18.21 9.74
CA VAL A 173 -9.92 18.24 11.05
C VAL A 173 -10.98 17.11 11.18
N GLY A 174 -11.54 16.64 10.07
CA GLY A 174 -12.54 15.57 10.06
C GLY A 174 -12.02 14.23 9.55
N GLY A 175 -10.70 14.11 9.29
CA GLY A 175 -10.10 12.95 8.66
C GLY A 175 -9.50 11.93 9.63
N PHE A 176 -9.06 10.82 9.07
CA PHE A 176 -8.23 9.85 9.75
C PHE A 176 -6.88 10.50 10.11
N SER A 177 -6.43 10.34 11.35
CA SER A 177 -5.22 11.01 11.81
C SER A 177 -3.97 10.40 11.17
N VAL A 178 -3.07 11.26 10.72
CA VAL A 178 -1.73 10.84 10.27
C VAL A 178 -0.85 10.36 11.44
N ASP A 179 -1.21 10.75 12.68
CA ASP A 179 -0.48 10.39 13.90
C ASP A 179 -1.03 9.14 14.58
N VAL A 180 -2.19 8.61 14.12
CA VAL A 180 -2.72 7.37 14.66
C VAL A 180 -1.76 6.24 14.35
N THR A 181 -1.36 5.54 15.40
CA THR A 181 -0.59 4.32 15.25
C THR A 181 -1.45 3.30 14.50
N HIS A 182 -0.96 2.87 13.36
CA HIS A 182 -1.59 1.84 12.56
C HIS A 182 -1.77 0.56 13.36
N CYS A 183 -2.69 -0.26 12.92
CA CYS A 183 -2.90 -1.59 13.46
C CYS A 183 -2.18 -2.63 12.58
N ASN A 184 -1.32 -3.43 13.18
CA ASN A 184 -0.73 -4.57 12.50
C ASN A 184 -1.77 -5.68 12.37
N GLY A 185 -1.82 -6.32 11.21
CA GLY A 185 -2.67 -7.48 10.99
C GLY A 185 -2.16 -8.73 11.71
N ALA A 186 -2.90 -9.83 11.58
CA ALA A 186 -2.59 -11.12 12.21
C ALA A 186 -1.19 -11.66 11.83
N SER A 187 -0.72 -11.35 10.60
CA SER A 187 0.63 -11.72 10.14
C SER A 187 1.75 -10.88 10.77
N GLY A 188 1.43 -9.83 11.52
CA GLY A 188 2.38 -8.80 11.97
C GLY A 188 2.79 -7.82 10.86
N THR A 189 2.02 -7.75 9.77
CA THR A 189 2.27 -6.82 8.67
C THR A 189 1.64 -5.46 8.95
N ALA A 190 2.45 -4.41 8.86
CA ALA A 190 2.04 -3.02 8.81
C ALA A 190 2.03 -2.51 7.37
N TYR A 191 1.24 -1.47 7.11
CA TYR A 191 1.13 -0.85 5.79
C TYR A 191 1.18 0.67 5.92
N PHE A 192 1.99 1.34 5.11
CA PHE A 192 2.13 2.78 5.13
C PHE A 192 2.03 3.34 3.72
N ARG A 193 1.07 4.24 3.46
CA ARG A 193 0.85 4.84 2.15
C ARG A 193 1.19 6.32 2.13
N LEU A 194 2.04 6.71 1.17
CA LEU A 194 2.49 8.08 0.96
C LEU A 194 1.68 8.69 -0.20
N HIS A 195 0.73 9.56 0.14
CA HIS A 195 -0.14 10.19 -0.86
C HIS A 195 0.34 11.55 -1.33
N GLY A 196 1.39 12.09 -0.69
CA GLY A 196 1.81 13.47 -0.87
C GLY A 196 1.01 14.43 0.01
N ARG A 197 1.51 15.66 0.12
CA ARG A 197 0.96 16.68 1.04
C ARG A 197 0.44 17.91 0.29
N ASN A 198 -0.01 17.77 -0.95
CA ASN A 198 -0.58 18.85 -1.76
C ASN A 198 -1.95 19.27 -1.22
N ARG A 199 -1.94 20.10 -0.16
CA ARG A 199 -3.13 20.55 0.54
C ARG A 199 -4.10 21.32 -0.36
N ASP A 200 -3.55 22.16 -1.21
CA ASP A 200 -4.35 23.05 -2.06
C ASP A 200 -5.17 22.27 -3.09
N ALA A 201 -4.56 21.28 -3.73
CA ALA A 201 -5.26 20.41 -4.67
C ALA A 201 -6.20 19.43 -3.97
N TRP A 202 -5.79 18.91 -2.77
CA TRP A 202 -6.56 17.90 -2.05
C TRP A 202 -7.96 18.34 -1.67
N PHE A 203 -8.12 19.61 -1.32
CA PHE A 203 -9.40 20.18 -0.87
C PHE A 203 -10.08 21.04 -1.92
N ARG A 204 -9.47 21.24 -3.08
CA ARG A 204 -10.06 22.02 -4.15
C ARG A 204 -11.12 21.21 -4.89
N GLN A 205 -12.34 21.77 -4.96
CA GLN A 205 -13.40 21.17 -5.75
C GLN A 205 -13.00 21.11 -7.23
N GLY A 206 -13.14 19.92 -7.86
CA GLY A 206 -12.80 19.73 -9.27
C GLY A 206 -11.32 19.47 -9.55
N ALA A 207 -10.46 19.38 -8.52
CA ALA A 207 -9.08 18.97 -8.72
C ALA A 207 -9.01 17.54 -9.29
N GLY A 208 -8.22 17.35 -10.34
CA GLY A 208 -7.98 16.05 -10.95
C GLY A 208 -7.14 15.14 -10.05
N ARG A 209 -7.24 13.82 -10.27
CA ARG A 209 -6.46 12.83 -9.52
C ARG A 209 -4.95 13.14 -9.58
N ASP A 210 -4.44 13.42 -10.76
CA ASP A 210 -3.01 13.65 -10.97
C ASP A 210 -2.51 14.90 -10.23
N GLU A 211 -3.34 15.93 -10.16
CA GLU A 211 -3.05 17.15 -9.42
C GLU A 211 -3.03 16.93 -7.90
N VAL A 212 -4.00 16.15 -7.37
CA VAL A 212 -4.07 15.79 -5.95
C VAL A 212 -2.82 15.04 -5.51
N TYR A 213 -2.32 14.12 -6.32
CA TYR A 213 -1.13 13.30 -6.05
C TYR A 213 0.18 13.90 -6.55
N HIS A 214 0.16 15.15 -7.02
CA HIS A 214 1.35 15.90 -7.44
C HIS A 214 2.03 16.50 -6.21
N TRP A 215 2.98 15.76 -5.66
CA TRP A 215 3.77 16.20 -4.52
C TRP A 215 5.19 15.62 -4.59
N GLU A 216 6.18 16.48 -4.65
CA GLU A 216 7.58 16.09 -4.48
C GLU A 216 7.95 16.39 -3.02
N TYR A 217 8.31 15.34 -2.28
CA TYR A 217 8.68 15.49 -0.88
C TYR A 217 10.00 16.24 -0.73
N PRO A 218 10.04 17.39 -0.05
CA PRO A 218 11.28 18.07 0.24
C PRO A 218 12.11 17.30 1.30
N PRO A 219 13.43 17.57 1.42
CA PRO A 219 14.32 16.77 2.28
C PRO A 219 13.91 16.68 3.74
N ASP A 220 13.30 17.71 4.31
CA ASP A 220 12.79 17.70 5.68
C ASP A 220 11.58 16.81 5.86
N GLU A 221 10.69 16.75 4.88
CA GLU A 221 9.57 15.81 4.89
C GLU A 221 10.03 14.36 4.67
N VAL A 222 11.04 14.13 3.83
CA VAL A 222 11.65 12.79 3.69
C VAL A 222 12.19 12.32 5.04
N ARG A 223 12.89 13.17 5.81
CA ARG A 223 13.35 12.83 7.17
C ARG A 223 12.18 12.50 8.13
N GLN A 224 11.04 13.16 7.98
CA GLN A 224 9.85 12.82 8.78
C GLN A 224 9.28 11.44 8.38
N LEU A 225 9.32 11.10 7.09
CA LEU A 225 8.92 9.78 6.61
C LEU A 225 9.86 8.69 7.14
N GLU A 226 11.17 8.92 7.12
CA GLU A 226 12.18 8.00 7.70
C GLU A 226 11.87 7.70 9.17
N GLN A 227 11.64 8.72 9.98
CA GLN A 227 11.28 8.57 11.39
C GLN A 227 9.95 7.82 11.59
N ARG A 228 8.97 8.04 10.70
CA ARG A 228 7.70 7.31 10.75
C ARG A 228 7.87 5.85 10.37
N ILE A 229 8.68 5.55 9.35
CA ILE A 229 9.03 4.19 8.95
C ILE A 229 9.66 3.45 10.12
N GLU A 230 10.64 4.07 10.82
CA GLU A 230 11.27 3.47 12.01
C GLU A 230 10.27 3.14 13.11
N ARG A 231 9.40 4.09 13.44
CA ARG A 231 8.37 3.90 14.49
C ARG A 231 7.40 2.78 14.15
N ILE A 232 6.93 2.73 12.90
CA ILE A 232 6.01 1.70 12.44
C ILE A 232 6.70 0.32 12.40
N ALA A 233 7.93 0.27 11.90
CA ALA A 233 8.68 -0.97 11.79
C ALA A 233 9.02 -1.57 13.15
N ALA A 234 9.19 -0.75 14.20
CA ALA A 234 9.53 -1.22 15.55
C ALA A 234 8.50 -2.21 16.12
N ASP A 235 7.22 -2.08 15.75
CA ASP A 235 6.13 -2.91 16.22
C ASP A 235 5.66 -3.95 15.18
N ALA A 236 6.33 -4.04 14.03
CA ALA A 236 5.94 -4.91 12.93
C ALA A 236 6.95 -6.02 12.67
N LYS A 237 6.49 -7.16 12.14
CA LYS A 237 7.36 -8.18 11.53
C LYS A 237 7.72 -7.78 10.10
N ARG A 238 6.78 -7.15 9.41
CA ARG A 238 6.92 -6.64 8.05
C ARG A 238 6.24 -5.28 7.92
N LEU A 239 6.88 -4.34 7.25
CA LEU A 239 6.29 -3.06 6.88
C LEU A 239 6.31 -2.89 5.36
N LEU A 240 5.15 -2.65 4.78
CA LEU A 240 4.99 -2.30 3.37
C LEU A 240 4.82 -0.78 3.28
N VAL A 241 5.75 -0.10 2.61
CA VAL A 241 5.68 1.35 2.35
C VAL A 241 5.39 1.57 0.87
N VAL A 242 4.28 2.21 0.55
CA VAL A 242 3.82 2.41 -0.83
C VAL A 242 3.65 3.89 -1.14
N ALA A 243 4.47 4.41 -2.03
CA ALA A 243 4.31 5.77 -2.55
C ALA A 243 3.22 5.80 -3.64
N ASN A 244 2.19 6.64 -3.41
CA ASN A 244 1.05 6.82 -4.29
C ASN A 244 0.98 8.22 -4.91
N ASN A 245 1.94 9.09 -4.62
CA ASN A 245 2.13 10.42 -5.22
C ASN A 245 2.78 10.30 -6.61
N HIS A 246 2.11 9.56 -7.51
CA HIS A 246 2.69 9.05 -8.76
C HIS A 246 3.07 10.11 -9.79
N PHE A 247 2.39 11.27 -9.81
CA PHE A 247 2.48 12.26 -10.86
C PHE A 247 3.93 12.76 -11.08
N HIS A 248 4.38 12.83 -12.32
CA HIS A 248 5.75 13.16 -12.76
C HIS A 248 6.86 12.32 -12.12
N GLY A 249 6.57 11.05 -11.80
CA GLY A 249 7.55 10.13 -11.22
C GLY A 249 7.91 10.43 -9.75
N ASN A 250 7.19 11.32 -9.07
CA ASN A 250 7.51 11.72 -7.70
C ASN A 250 7.47 10.54 -6.72
N ALA A 251 6.62 9.54 -6.97
CA ALA A 251 6.62 8.31 -6.18
C ALA A 251 7.96 7.55 -6.27
N MET A 252 8.54 7.46 -7.46
CA MET A 252 9.85 6.82 -7.63
C MET A 252 10.95 7.60 -6.94
N LYS A 253 10.96 8.93 -7.05
CA LYS A 253 11.97 9.79 -6.40
C LYS A 253 12.00 9.57 -4.89
N VAL A 254 10.85 9.63 -4.22
CA VAL A 254 10.79 9.46 -2.75
C VAL A 254 11.14 8.03 -2.35
N VAL A 255 10.69 7.01 -3.08
CA VAL A 255 11.00 5.62 -2.75
C VAL A 255 12.49 5.33 -2.90
N GLU A 256 13.16 5.84 -3.92
CA GLU A 256 14.61 5.65 -4.11
C GLU A 256 15.44 6.32 -3.00
N GLN A 257 15.01 7.49 -2.54
CA GLN A 257 15.64 8.16 -1.38
C GLN A 257 15.48 7.31 -0.11
N LEU A 258 14.26 6.85 0.16
CA LEU A 258 13.97 6.01 1.32
C LEU A 258 14.67 4.64 1.24
N LEU A 259 14.78 4.03 0.05
CA LEU A 259 15.55 2.78 -0.15
C LEU A 259 17.03 2.98 0.13
N SER A 260 17.61 4.07 -0.38
CA SER A 260 19.01 4.40 -0.15
C SER A 260 19.29 4.58 1.34
N TRP A 261 18.45 5.36 2.01
CA TRP A 261 18.54 5.57 3.46
C TRP A 261 18.42 4.25 4.24
N TYR A 262 17.39 3.44 3.97
CA TYR A 262 17.13 2.20 4.70
C TYR A 262 18.26 1.17 4.51
N ARG A 263 18.77 1.01 3.29
CA ARG A 263 19.88 0.10 2.98
C ARG A 263 21.19 0.53 3.66
N ALA A 264 21.51 1.83 3.66
CA ALA A 264 22.69 2.35 4.35
C ALA A 264 22.63 2.07 5.87
N ARG A 265 21.45 2.24 6.47
CA ARG A 265 21.22 1.99 7.90
C ARG A 265 21.38 0.51 8.27
N THR A 266 20.79 -0.38 7.46
CA THR A 266 20.84 -1.82 7.74
C THR A 266 22.22 -2.43 7.51
N ALA A 267 22.99 -1.93 6.55
CA ALA A 267 24.38 -2.33 6.33
C ALA A 267 25.27 -1.95 7.54
N GLY A 268 25.03 -0.78 8.14
CA GLY A 268 25.79 -0.34 9.34
C GLY A 268 25.53 -1.18 10.59
N THR A 269 24.34 -1.77 10.73
CA THR A 269 23.99 -2.63 11.88
C THR A 269 24.53 -4.06 11.77
N SER A 270 24.83 -4.54 10.57
CA SER A 270 25.43 -5.87 10.34
C SER A 270 26.94 -5.91 10.63
N GLY A 271 27.58 -4.76 10.80
CA GLY A 271 29.02 -4.64 11.06
C GLY A 271 29.45 -4.61 12.54
N VAL A 272 28.49 -4.67 13.50
CA VAL A 272 28.78 -4.60 14.94
C VAL A 272 28.45 -5.94 15.62
N GLN A 273 28.95 -7.04 15.08
CA GLN A 273 29.09 -8.30 15.81
C GLN A 273 30.54 -8.81 15.66
N ALA A 274 31.41 -8.35 16.54
CA ALA A 274 32.63 -9.00 16.97
C ALA A 274 33.12 -8.32 18.26
N PRO A 275 33.80 -8.98 19.11
CA PRO A 275 33.97 -10.40 19.38
C PRO A 275 33.29 -10.87 20.69
#